data_8181afcc8cd6e783dd8b432ae08dc975
#
_entry.id   8181afcc8cd6e783dd8b432ae08dc975
#
_cell.length_a   1.000
_cell.length_b   1.000
_cell.length_c   1.000
_cell.angle_alpha   90.00
_cell.angle_beta   90.00
_cell.angle_gamma   90.00
#
_symmetry.space_group_name_H-M   'P 1'
#
loop_
_entity.id
_entity.type
_entity.pdbx_description
1 polymer ?
#
loop_
_entity_poly.entity_id
_entity_poly.type
_entity_poly.pdbx_seq_one_letter_code
_entity_poly.pdbx_strand_id
1 'polypeptide(L)'
;RRQRQQGIRDRGMDHGEAIEHRMVTSAIVKAQRQVEGRNFDMRKHLLEYDDVANDQRQVVYQQRNDLLEDGDISDVITNVRADVIDNCISRYIPPQTLEEQWDIAAMERAFALEFSTKLPVQQWLDEDSRLDEETLRGRIIEALQESYSQRYAHVGAQMREVERQIMLQVLDSLWKDHLASMDQFRQ
;
A
#
# COMPACT_ATOMS: atom_id res chain seq x y z
N ARG A 1 11.68 24.28 37.11
CA ARG A 1 11.86 24.12 38.58
C ARG A 1 11.95 25.47 39.31
N ARG A 2 12.70 26.48 38.82
CA ARG A 2 12.86 27.78 39.48
C ARG A 2 11.55 28.59 39.59
N GLN A 3 10.72 28.61 38.57
CA GLN A 3 9.42 29.32 38.61
C GLN A 3 8.43 28.75 39.61
N ARG A 4 8.43 27.42 39.85
CA ARG A 4 7.57 26.78 40.88
C ARG A 4 8.04 27.12 42.28
N GLN A 5 9.33 27.26 42.50
CA GLN A 5 9.87 27.64 43.83
C GLN A 5 9.58 29.11 44.18
N GLN A 6 9.55 30.02 43.18
CA GLN A 6 9.17 31.42 43.42
C GLN A 6 7.70 31.56 43.79
N GLY A 7 6.77 30.87 43.13
CA GLY A 7 5.34 30.94 43.42
C GLY A 7 4.95 30.38 44.80
N ILE A 8 5.80 29.55 45.40
CA ILE A 8 5.61 29.03 46.77
C ILE A 8 6.10 30.05 47.80
N ARG A 9 7.23 30.74 47.55
CA ARG A 9 7.75 31.79 48.45
C ARG A 9 6.83 33.00 48.54
N ASP A 10 6.19 33.39 47.47
CA ASP A 10 5.28 34.56 47.43
C ASP A 10 4.00 34.37 48.21
N ARG A 11 3.70 33.14 48.68
CA ARG A 11 2.51 32.78 49.48
C ARG A 11 2.82 32.56 50.97
N GLY A 12 4.03 32.88 51.41
CA GLY A 12 4.36 32.83 52.84
C GLY A 12 4.50 31.42 53.43
N MET A 13 4.80 30.42 52.59
CA MET A 13 5.00 29.03 53.04
C MET A 13 6.48 28.71 53.25
N ASP A 14 6.81 28.07 54.34
CA ASP A 14 8.15 27.61 54.64
C ASP A 14 8.60 26.38 53.84
N HIS A 15 9.90 26.24 53.69
CA HIS A 15 10.47 25.12 52.95
C HIS A 15 10.18 23.80 53.67
N GLY A 16 9.31 22.94 53.12
CA GLY A 16 8.96 21.65 53.70
C GLY A 16 7.54 21.59 54.30
N GLU A 17 6.81 22.70 54.31
CA GLU A 17 5.44 22.73 54.79
C GLU A 17 4.49 22.06 53.78
N ALA A 18 3.69 21.11 54.26
CA ALA A 18 2.68 20.43 53.44
C ALA A 18 1.46 21.32 53.24
N ILE A 19 1.00 21.48 51.99
CA ILE A 19 -0.24 22.21 51.73
C ILE A 19 -1.42 21.32 52.03
N GLU A 20 -1.91 21.39 53.25
CA GLU A 20 -3.10 20.64 53.69
C GLU A 20 -4.38 21.50 53.56
N HIS A 21 -4.79 21.72 52.34
CA HIS A 21 -6.09 22.38 52.11
C HIS A 21 -6.98 21.48 51.22
N ARG A 22 -8.22 21.21 51.68
CA ARG A 22 -9.17 20.32 51.01
C ARG A 22 -9.38 20.63 49.53
N MET A 23 -9.39 21.92 49.15
CA MET A 23 -9.51 22.36 47.75
C MET A 23 -8.24 22.01 46.92
N VAL A 24 -7.04 22.17 47.52
CA VAL A 24 -5.76 21.86 46.86
C VAL A 24 -5.64 20.34 46.65
N THR A 25 -5.97 19.55 47.68
CA THR A 25 -5.99 18.09 47.56
C THR A 25 -6.97 17.62 46.46
N SER A 26 -8.17 18.19 46.43
CA SER A 26 -9.16 17.87 45.39
C SER A 26 -8.65 18.24 43.97
N ALA A 27 -8.01 19.40 43.84
CA ALA A 27 -7.43 19.84 42.56
C ALA A 27 -6.27 18.92 42.09
N ILE A 28 -5.42 18.46 43.03
CA ILE A 28 -4.35 17.53 42.76
C ILE A 28 -4.91 16.17 42.31
N VAL A 29 -5.89 15.63 43.01
CA VAL A 29 -6.56 14.36 42.66
C VAL A 29 -7.21 14.45 41.27
N LYS A 30 -7.88 15.58 40.98
CA LYS A 30 -8.48 15.81 39.65
C LYS A 30 -7.43 15.88 38.55
N ALA A 31 -6.32 16.58 38.81
CA ALA A 31 -5.21 16.67 37.84
C ALA A 31 -4.55 15.31 37.63
N GLN A 32 -4.35 14.51 38.69
CA GLN A 32 -3.82 13.14 38.57
C GLN A 32 -4.72 12.25 37.72
N ARG A 33 -6.04 12.24 38.00
CA ARG A 33 -7.00 11.48 37.18
C ARG A 33 -6.99 11.88 35.71
N GLN A 34 -6.84 13.17 35.44
CA GLN A 34 -6.75 13.66 34.05
C GLN A 34 -5.46 13.21 33.37
N VAL A 35 -4.32 13.22 34.05
CA VAL A 35 -3.04 12.71 33.54
C VAL A 35 -3.08 11.20 33.36
N GLU A 36 -3.64 10.47 34.32
CA GLU A 36 -3.81 9.02 34.23
C GLU A 36 -4.74 8.63 33.06
N GLY A 37 -5.85 9.35 32.88
CA GLY A 37 -6.76 9.17 31.74
C GLY A 37 -6.02 9.36 30.40
N ARG A 38 -5.28 10.45 30.24
CA ARG A 38 -4.48 10.69 29.05
C ARG A 38 -3.43 9.60 28.79
N ASN A 39 -2.75 9.16 29.85
CA ASN A 39 -1.75 8.09 29.72
C ASN A 39 -2.39 6.75 29.37
N PHE A 40 -3.61 6.50 29.87
CA PHE A 40 -4.39 5.33 29.52
C PHE A 40 -4.79 5.36 28.04
N ASP A 41 -5.35 6.50 27.56
CA ASP A 41 -5.75 6.66 26.17
C ASP A 41 -4.58 6.52 25.22
N MET A 42 -3.43 7.13 25.53
CA MET A 42 -2.21 6.96 24.73
C MET A 42 -1.76 5.50 24.66
N ARG A 43 -1.74 4.78 25.79
CA ARG A 43 -1.38 3.36 25.81
C ARG A 43 -2.37 2.51 25.02
N LYS A 44 -3.66 2.82 25.12
CA LYS A 44 -4.69 2.13 24.35
C LYS A 44 -4.48 2.30 22.85
N HIS A 45 -4.26 3.53 22.39
CA HIS A 45 -3.96 3.77 20.97
C HIS A 45 -2.70 3.07 20.48
N LEU A 46 -1.64 3.01 21.32
CA LEU A 46 -0.43 2.27 20.97
C LEU A 46 -0.68 0.76 20.81
N LEU A 47 -1.49 0.18 21.71
CA LEU A 47 -1.87 -1.23 21.63
C LEU A 47 -2.71 -1.52 20.38
N GLU A 48 -3.72 -0.70 20.11
CA GLU A 48 -4.56 -0.82 18.90
C GLU A 48 -3.71 -0.75 17.63
N TYR A 49 -2.72 0.14 17.61
CA TYR A 49 -1.77 0.25 16.50
C TYR A 49 -0.87 -1.00 16.37
N ASP A 50 -0.32 -1.49 17.48
CA ASP A 50 0.54 -2.67 17.50
C ASP A 50 -0.23 -3.93 17.07
N ASP A 51 -1.52 -4.06 17.42
CA ASP A 51 -2.40 -5.15 16.98
C ASP A 51 -2.59 -5.12 15.46
N VAL A 52 -2.92 -3.97 14.89
CA VAL A 52 -3.07 -3.81 13.42
C VAL A 52 -1.76 -4.13 12.70
N ALA A 53 -0.62 -3.64 13.22
CA ALA A 53 0.68 -3.92 12.63
C ALA A 53 1.03 -5.42 12.67
N ASN A 54 0.64 -6.10 13.75
CA ASN A 54 0.85 -7.54 13.89
C ASN A 54 -0.02 -8.35 12.93
N ASP A 55 -1.29 -7.99 12.77
CA ASP A 55 -2.20 -8.63 11.83
C ASP A 55 -1.70 -8.50 10.39
N GLN A 56 -1.28 -7.30 10.01
CA GLN A 56 -0.70 -7.05 8.69
C GLN A 56 0.59 -7.84 8.48
N ARG A 57 1.44 -7.95 9.50
CA ARG A 57 2.66 -8.77 9.46
C ARG A 57 2.34 -10.23 9.20
N GLN A 58 1.33 -10.78 9.85
CA GLN A 58 0.92 -12.16 9.64
C GLN A 58 0.49 -12.40 8.19
N VAL A 59 -0.31 -11.50 7.62
CA VAL A 59 -0.76 -11.58 6.22
C VAL A 59 0.43 -11.55 5.25
N VAL A 60 1.36 -10.60 5.43
CA VAL A 60 2.54 -10.48 4.55
C VAL A 60 3.46 -11.69 4.68
N TYR A 61 3.65 -12.21 5.90
CA TYR A 61 4.47 -13.41 6.11
C TYR A 61 3.81 -14.66 5.51
N GLN A 62 2.49 -14.76 5.56
CA GLN A 62 1.78 -15.84 4.89
C GLN A 62 1.97 -15.75 3.38
N GLN A 63 1.75 -14.60 2.77
CA GLN A 63 1.99 -14.37 1.34
C GLN A 63 3.44 -14.70 0.93
N ARG A 64 4.41 -14.32 1.78
CA ARG A 64 5.82 -14.63 1.56
C ARG A 64 6.09 -16.14 1.61
N ASN A 65 5.48 -16.83 2.54
CA ASN A 65 5.61 -18.28 2.65
C ASN A 65 4.96 -18.99 1.46
N ASP A 66 3.79 -18.53 1.02
CA ASP A 66 3.11 -19.08 -0.17
C ASP A 66 3.97 -18.94 -1.44
N LEU A 67 4.73 -17.84 -1.54
CA LEU A 67 5.70 -17.65 -2.63
C LEU A 67 6.96 -18.52 -2.51
N LEU A 68 7.34 -18.90 -1.28
CA LEU A 68 8.52 -19.75 -1.02
C LEU A 68 8.21 -21.23 -1.15
N GLU A 69 6.99 -21.64 -0.82
CA GLU A 69 6.55 -23.00 -1.05
C GLU A 69 6.49 -23.26 -2.55
N ASP A 70 6.83 -24.48 -2.99
CA ASP A 70 6.92 -24.88 -4.41
C ASP A 70 5.56 -24.86 -5.15
N GLY A 71 4.66 -23.98 -4.77
CA GLY A 71 3.39 -23.73 -5.42
C GLY A 71 3.57 -23.11 -6.81
N ASP A 72 2.70 -23.49 -7.73
CA ASP A 72 2.62 -22.84 -9.05
C ASP A 72 2.07 -21.44 -8.91
N ILE A 73 2.92 -20.43 -9.07
CA ILE A 73 2.56 -18.99 -9.03
C ILE A 73 2.07 -18.46 -10.38
N SER A 74 1.95 -19.32 -11.39
CA SER A 74 1.60 -18.91 -12.76
C SER A 74 0.29 -18.15 -12.84
N ASP A 75 -0.73 -18.60 -12.09
CA ASP A 75 -2.03 -17.92 -12.06
C ASP A 75 -1.94 -16.53 -11.42
N VAL A 76 -1.16 -16.41 -10.34
CA VAL A 76 -0.95 -15.12 -9.65
C VAL A 76 -0.25 -14.14 -10.60
N ILE A 77 0.82 -14.59 -11.27
CA ILE A 77 1.55 -13.77 -12.26
C ILE A 77 0.64 -13.38 -13.42
N THR A 78 -0.17 -14.31 -13.93
CA THR A 78 -1.09 -14.03 -15.02
C THR A 78 -2.13 -12.96 -14.64
N ASN A 79 -2.70 -13.05 -13.44
CA ASN A 79 -3.66 -12.07 -12.93
C ASN A 79 -3.01 -10.70 -12.70
N VAL A 80 -1.85 -10.65 -12.05
CA VAL A 80 -1.10 -9.39 -11.83
C VAL A 80 -0.77 -8.72 -13.16
N ARG A 81 -0.39 -9.50 -14.16
CA ARG A 81 -0.11 -8.97 -15.50
C ARG A 81 -1.35 -8.44 -16.19
N ALA A 82 -2.48 -9.15 -16.07
CA ALA A 82 -3.76 -8.67 -16.61
C ALA A 82 -4.15 -7.33 -15.97
N ASP A 83 -4.02 -7.20 -14.65
CA ASP A 83 -4.31 -5.96 -13.94
C ASP A 83 -3.38 -4.81 -14.36
N VAL A 84 -2.09 -5.07 -14.55
CA VAL A 84 -1.12 -4.06 -15.01
C VAL A 84 -1.45 -3.61 -16.43
N ILE A 85 -1.82 -4.54 -17.32
CA ILE A 85 -2.21 -4.23 -18.70
C ILE A 85 -3.52 -3.41 -18.70
N ASP A 86 -4.52 -3.82 -17.93
CA ASP A 86 -5.79 -3.12 -17.82
C ASP A 86 -5.63 -1.70 -17.28
N ASN A 87 -4.78 -1.53 -16.26
CA ASN A 87 -4.42 -0.21 -15.74
C ASN A 87 -3.67 0.64 -16.80
N CYS A 88 -2.83 0.03 -17.63
CA CYS A 88 -2.17 0.72 -18.73
C CYS A 88 -3.20 1.17 -19.78
N ILE A 89 -4.11 0.29 -20.18
CA ILE A 89 -5.21 0.63 -21.11
C ILE A 89 -6.04 1.79 -20.58
N SER A 90 -6.42 1.75 -19.30
CA SER A 90 -7.29 2.74 -18.66
C SER A 90 -6.72 4.17 -18.66
N ARG A 91 -5.40 4.33 -18.82
CA ARG A 91 -4.77 5.66 -18.97
C ARG A 91 -5.09 6.30 -20.31
N TYR A 92 -5.32 5.51 -21.37
CA TYR A 92 -5.51 5.98 -22.74
C TYR A 92 -6.94 5.78 -23.22
N ILE A 93 -7.64 4.80 -22.66
CA ILE A 93 -9.05 4.49 -22.88
C ILE A 93 -9.74 4.53 -21.52
N PRO A 94 -10.13 5.71 -21.01
CA PRO A 94 -10.85 5.79 -19.75
C PRO A 94 -12.21 5.08 -19.86
N PRO A 95 -12.64 4.36 -18.84
CA PRO A 95 -13.92 3.66 -18.85
C PRO A 95 -15.09 4.58 -19.21
N GLN A 96 -16.03 4.09 -20.01
CA GLN A 96 -17.25 4.80 -20.42
C GLN A 96 -17.02 6.08 -21.26
N THR A 97 -15.86 6.17 -21.93
CA THR A 97 -15.59 7.26 -22.87
C THR A 97 -15.93 6.85 -24.30
N LEU A 98 -16.22 7.85 -25.12
CA LEU A 98 -16.46 7.64 -26.54
C LEU A 98 -15.13 7.35 -27.26
N GLU A 99 -15.17 6.56 -28.32
CA GLU A 99 -14.02 6.18 -29.14
C GLU A 99 -13.19 7.38 -29.63
N GLU A 100 -13.85 8.50 -29.89
CA GLU A 100 -13.22 9.77 -30.31
C GLU A 100 -12.25 10.35 -29.24
N GLN A 101 -12.37 9.91 -28.00
CA GLN A 101 -11.54 10.38 -26.86
C GLN A 101 -10.39 9.44 -26.58
N TRP A 102 -10.27 8.32 -27.31
CA TRP A 102 -9.23 7.33 -27.06
C TRP A 102 -7.91 7.74 -27.73
N ASP A 103 -6.82 7.71 -26.99
CA ASP A 103 -5.48 7.97 -27.53
C ASP A 103 -4.79 6.63 -27.90
N ILE A 104 -5.27 6.01 -28.96
CA ILE A 104 -4.77 4.71 -29.44
C ILE A 104 -3.30 4.78 -29.81
N ALA A 105 -2.86 5.86 -30.47
CA ALA A 105 -1.48 6.01 -30.90
C ALA A 105 -0.50 6.13 -29.72
N ALA A 106 -0.90 6.80 -28.62
CA ALA A 106 -0.09 6.87 -27.41
C ALA A 106 -0.07 5.50 -26.68
N MET A 107 -1.21 4.80 -26.66
CA MET A 107 -1.31 3.46 -26.06
C MET A 107 -0.42 2.44 -26.78
N GLU A 108 -0.43 2.40 -28.13
CA GLU A 108 0.45 1.53 -28.91
C GLU A 108 1.95 1.79 -28.63
N ARG A 109 2.32 3.06 -28.48
CA ARG A 109 3.67 3.44 -28.05
C ARG A 109 4.01 2.97 -26.65
N ALA A 110 3.07 3.10 -25.70
CA ALA A 110 3.25 2.61 -24.35
C ALA A 110 3.45 1.10 -24.33
N PHE A 111 2.67 0.33 -25.08
CA PHE A 111 2.83 -1.12 -25.17
C PHE A 111 4.19 -1.52 -25.76
N ALA A 112 4.68 -0.79 -26.74
CA ALA A 112 6.00 -1.04 -27.31
C ALA A 112 7.13 -0.77 -26.30
N LEU A 113 6.97 0.24 -25.42
CA LEU A 113 7.97 0.61 -24.42
C LEU A 113 7.87 -0.26 -23.17
N GLU A 114 6.67 -0.42 -22.60
CA GLU A 114 6.48 -1.09 -21.30
C GLU A 114 6.50 -2.62 -21.45
N PHE A 115 5.88 -3.16 -22.51
CA PHE A 115 5.76 -4.60 -22.73
C PHE A 115 6.65 -5.12 -23.86
N SER A 116 7.42 -4.25 -24.52
CA SER A 116 8.25 -4.60 -25.69
C SER A 116 7.46 -5.33 -26.79
N THR A 117 6.19 -5.02 -26.93
CA THR A 117 5.25 -5.66 -27.87
C THR A 117 4.53 -4.58 -28.68
N LYS A 118 4.54 -4.74 -29.99
CA LYS A 118 3.80 -3.84 -30.90
C LYS A 118 2.46 -4.50 -31.23
N LEU A 119 1.37 -3.84 -30.89
CA LEU A 119 0.02 -4.25 -31.25
C LEU A 119 -0.56 -3.23 -32.23
N PRO A 120 -1.15 -3.67 -33.35
CA PRO A 120 -1.79 -2.78 -34.33
C PRO A 120 -3.24 -2.50 -33.91
N VAL A 121 -3.45 -1.83 -32.77
CA VAL A 121 -4.77 -1.62 -32.19
C VAL A 121 -5.63 -0.73 -33.09
N GLN A 122 -5.05 0.31 -33.67
CA GLN A 122 -5.74 1.17 -34.63
C GLN A 122 -6.27 0.35 -35.82
N GLN A 123 -5.45 -0.55 -36.35
CA GLN A 123 -5.87 -1.42 -37.46
C GLN A 123 -7.03 -2.33 -37.06
N TRP A 124 -7.07 -2.84 -35.84
CA TRP A 124 -8.18 -3.67 -35.35
C TRP A 124 -9.50 -2.90 -35.29
N LEU A 125 -9.47 -1.63 -34.90
CA LEU A 125 -10.63 -0.74 -34.91
C LEU A 125 -11.10 -0.39 -36.32
N ASP A 126 -10.14 -0.18 -37.24
CA ASP A 126 -10.45 0.09 -38.66
C ASP A 126 -11.07 -1.13 -39.39
N GLU A 127 -10.66 -2.35 -38.99
CA GLU A 127 -11.16 -3.61 -39.56
C GLU A 127 -12.53 -4.00 -38.99
N ASP A 128 -12.82 -3.71 -37.72
CA ASP A 128 -14.05 -4.06 -37.06
C ASP A 128 -14.63 -2.88 -36.27
N SER A 129 -15.47 -2.12 -36.90
CA SER A 129 -16.16 -0.97 -36.29
C SER A 129 -17.21 -1.34 -35.22
N ARG A 130 -17.36 -2.62 -34.88
CA ARG A 130 -18.26 -3.11 -33.81
C ARG A 130 -17.50 -3.48 -32.54
N LEU A 131 -16.17 -3.31 -32.52
CA LEU A 131 -15.37 -3.54 -31.32
C LEU A 131 -15.77 -2.51 -30.25
N ASP A 132 -16.45 -2.99 -29.23
CA ASP A 132 -16.70 -2.19 -28.04
C ASP A 132 -15.45 -2.15 -27.13
N GLU A 133 -15.45 -1.28 -26.14
CA GLU A 133 -14.35 -1.08 -25.21
C GLU A 133 -13.96 -2.39 -24.51
N GLU A 134 -14.93 -3.16 -24.05
CA GLU A 134 -14.70 -4.38 -23.26
C GLU A 134 -14.04 -5.47 -24.12
N THR A 135 -14.54 -5.68 -25.34
CA THR A 135 -13.97 -6.63 -26.29
C THR A 135 -12.56 -6.23 -26.72
N LEU A 136 -12.33 -4.95 -26.97
CA LEU A 136 -11.01 -4.43 -27.30
C LEU A 136 -10.01 -4.66 -26.15
N ARG A 137 -10.40 -4.37 -24.90
CA ARG A 137 -9.57 -4.66 -23.72
C ARG A 137 -9.21 -6.13 -23.62
N GLY A 138 -10.19 -7.01 -23.70
CA GLY A 138 -9.97 -8.45 -23.69
C GLY A 138 -8.97 -8.87 -24.75
N ARG A 139 -9.14 -8.41 -26.00
CA ARG A 139 -8.23 -8.72 -27.11
C ARG A 139 -6.81 -8.22 -26.90
N ILE A 140 -6.64 -7.03 -26.31
CA ILE A 140 -5.32 -6.48 -26.00
C ILE A 140 -4.65 -7.31 -24.89
N ILE A 141 -5.37 -7.64 -23.81
CA ILE A 141 -4.85 -8.44 -22.71
C ILE A 141 -4.40 -9.81 -23.22
N GLU A 142 -5.24 -10.50 -23.98
CA GLU A 142 -4.90 -11.79 -24.58
C GLU A 142 -3.67 -11.72 -25.48
N ALA A 143 -3.59 -10.72 -26.36
CA ALA A 143 -2.48 -10.56 -27.28
C ALA A 143 -1.15 -10.28 -26.54
N LEU A 144 -1.17 -9.49 -25.48
CA LEU A 144 0.02 -9.22 -24.67
C LEU A 144 0.41 -10.43 -23.81
N GLN A 145 -0.54 -11.19 -23.30
CA GLN A 145 -0.27 -12.44 -22.57
C GLN A 145 0.33 -13.50 -23.51
N GLU A 146 -0.24 -13.66 -24.69
CA GLU A 146 0.27 -14.60 -25.70
C GLU A 146 1.67 -14.22 -26.16
N SER A 147 1.93 -12.94 -26.45
CA SER A 147 3.27 -12.43 -26.79
C SER A 147 4.29 -12.73 -25.70
N TYR A 148 3.90 -12.62 -24.43
CA TYR A 148 4.76 -12.99 -23.32
C TYR A 148 5.03 -14.50 -23.30
N SER A 149 3.98 -15.31 -23.37
CA SER A 149 4.09 -16.77 -23.33
C SER A 149 4.98 -17.30 -24.44
N GLN A 150 4.83 -16.80 -25.66
CA GLN A 150 5.68 -17.16 -26.80
C GLN A 150 7.15 -16.79 -26.59
N ARG A 151 7.41 -15.58 -26.07
CA ARG A 151 8.78 -15.09 -25.82
C ARG A 151 9.54 -15.90 -24.80
N TYR A 152 8.83 -16.34 -23.75
CA TYR A 152 9.45 -17.04 -22.63
C TYR A 152 9.22 -18.55 -22.63
N ALA A 153 8.54 -19.10 -23.64
CA ALA A 153 8.32 -20.54 -23.78
C ALA A 153 9.61 -21.38 -23.73
N HIS A 154 10.73 -20.81 -24.19
CA HIS A 154 12.02 -21.50 -24.21
C HIS A 154 12.73 -21.49 -22.86
N VAL A 155 12.37 -20.56 -21.96
CA VAL A 155 13.03 -20.39 -20.65
C VAL A 155 12.37 -21.28 -19.59
N GLY A 156 11.07 -21.56 -19.75
CA GLY A 156 10.32 -22.51 -18.93
C GLY A 156 10.45 -22.30 -17.42
N ALA A 157 10.90 -23.35 -16.72
CA ALA A 157 11.01 -23.34 -15.24
C ALA A 157 11.96 -22.27 -14.70
N GLN A 158 13.00 -21.87 -15.44
CA GLN A 158 13.92 -20.82 -15.00
C GLN A 158 13.22 -19.44 -14.95
N MET A 159 12.28 -19.19 -15.85
CA MET A 159 11.52 -17.95 -15.81
C MET A 159 10.62 -17.85 -14.58
N ARG A 160 10.00 -18.94 -14.20
CA ARG A 160 9.16 -19.01 -12.98
C ARG A 160 9.98 -18.73 -11.72
N GLU A 161 11.21 -19.22 -11.66
CA GLU A 161 12.09 -18.92 -10.55
C GLU A 161 12.47 -17.43 -10.51
N VAL A 162 12.75 -16.82 -11.66
CA VAL A 162 13.00 -15.37 -11.75
C VAL A 162 11.76 -14.56 -11.34
N GLU A 163 10.59 -14.94 -11.80
CA GLU A 163 9.32 -14.30 -11.40
C GLU A 163 9.10 -14.37 -9.88
N ARG A 164 9.32 -15.54 -9.29
CA ARG A 164 9.23 -15.76 -7.83
C ARG A 164 10.19 -14.86 -7.07
N GLN A 165 11.45 -14.80 -7.49
CA GLN A 165 12.46 -13.96 -6.86
C GLN A 165 12.12 -12.47 -6.96
N ILE A 166 11.62 -12.01 -8.10
CA ILE A 166 11.18 -10.62 -8.28
C ILE A 166 9.99 -10.33 -7.36
N MET A 167 8.99 -11.22 -7.29
CA MET A 167 7.85 -11.03 -6.40
C MET A 167 8.25 -10.93 -4.95
N LEU A 168 9.15 -11.82 -4.47
CA LEU A 168 9.68 -11.76 -3.12
C LEU A 168 10.41 -10.44 -2.84
N GLN A 169 11.25 -10.01 -3.78
CA GLN A 169 11.98 -8.75 -3.62
C GLN A 169 11.04 -7.53 -3.56
N VAL A 170 10.02 -7.51 -4.42
CA VAL A 170 9.01 -6.43 -4.42
C VAL A 170 8.19 -6.44 -3.15
N LEU A 171 7.71 -7.62 -2.72
CA LEU A 171 6.96 -7.78 -1.47
C LEU A 171 7.78 -7.28 -0.27
N ASP A 172 9.04 -7.71 -0.15
CA ASP A 172 9.93 -7.31 0.93
C ASP A 172 10.21 -5.80 0.91
N SER A 173 10.36 -5.19 -0.27
CA SER A 173 10.56 -3.75 -0.41
C SER A 173 9.33 -2.96 0.00
N LEU A 174 8.16 -3.32 -0.53
CA LEU A 174 6.91 -2.65 -0.20
C LEU A 174 6.55 -2.80 1.29
N TRP A 175 6.87 -3.95 1.89
CA TRP A 175 6.67 -4.15 3.32
C TRP A 175 7.56 -3.25 4.17
N LYS A 176 8.84 -3.07 3.81
CA LYS A 176 9.75 -2.13 4.49
C LYS A 176 9.25 -0.70 4.40
N ASP A 177 8.80 -0.27 3.21
CA ASP A 177 8.30 1.08 2.99
C ASP A 177 6.99 1.30 3.77
N HIS A 178 6.13 0.29 3.83
CA HIS A 178 4.90 0.30 4.63
C HIS A 178 5.21 0.45 6.12
N LEU A 179 6.14 -0.34 6.66
CA LEU A 179 6.56 -0.21 8.06
C LEU A 179 7.14 1.18 8.38
N ALA A 180 7.97 1.72 7.48
CA ALA A 180 8.52 3.07 7.65
C ALA A 180 7.41 4.13 7.66
N SER A 181 6.40 3.98 6.81
CA SER A 181 5.23 4.88 6.78
C SER A 181 4.40 4.76 8.05
N MET A 182 4.19 3.54 8.54
CA MET A 182 3.47 3.30 9.78
C MET A 182 4.18 3.92 10.99
N ASP A 183 5.50 3.85 11.06
CA ASP A 183 6.28 4.47 12.16
C ASP A 183 6.13 6.00 12.18
N GLN A 184 5.90 6.65 11.04
CA GLN A 184 5.60 8.08 10.98
C GLN A 184 4.23 8.43 11.58
N PHE A 185 3.24 7.55 11.47
CA PHE A 185 1.92 7.75 12.08
C PHE A 185 1.90 7.47 13.59
N ARG A 186 2.91 6.76 14.10
CA ARG A 186 3.04 6.44 15.54
C ARG A 186 3.55 7.64 16.37
N GLN A 187 4.13 8.67 15.73
CA GLN A 187 4.65 9.88 16.41
C GLN A 187 3.56 10.91 16.64
#